data_b540890dc83b71555d2cd386877eb271
#
_entry.id   b540890dc83b71555d2cd386877eb271
#
_cell.length_a   1.000
_cell.length_b   1.000
_cell.length_c   1.000
_cell.angle_alpha   90.00
_cell.angle_beta   90.00
_cell.angle_gamma   90.00
#
_symmetry.space_group_name_H-M   'P 1'
#
loop_
_entity.id
_entity.type
_entity.pdbx_description
1 polymer ?
#
loop_
_entity_poly.entity_id
_entity_poly.type
_entity_poly.pdbx_seq_one_letter_code
_entity_poly.pdbx_strand_id
1 'polypeptide(L)'
;KQIGIFSIASQVLLYLFSQFGAGYQLFSYMFLGAGRFDDLRNGIFEHRYYFSPQLLDIPGFASVASPPMVFVWQMYGYFVKSEYALWASLILTYLLLVFAIWKATRNVYATIFFSTAHPVVFAFVRGNPDMWVLIATCIAGIALIRGKIWVVAVMFGLMSALKFPFLLFGLMFIMRKDFKNLALQAVITVAAFLLPLTAKPWSIPDQINVFNVIVARYYQGYVIGDAGMLFNVSLFGLEKPLMYLLQGNSLLTADQARDVAIAALTVQIVSVILLSVLLLAVPVYHRVKNSKASDNQLSSSSETDLYLVFFLFLALLQCLFPQIAAEYRLAQLVVIVALLYSVRSRFLENRFNLIVLTLIFLPKHFLVISFPAGVGNIVTISSLVSPVLLIVLAFRIHSYLSHNGFFAP
;
A
#
# COMPACT_ATOMS: atom_id res chain seq x y z
N LYS A 1 -15.69 -0.48 -22.08
CA LYS A 1 -14.77 -0.66 -23.21
C LYS A 1 -13.80 0.51 -23.35
N GLN A 2 -14.28 1.77 -23.44
CA GLN A 2 -13.45 2.97 -23.60
C GLN A 2 -12.43 3.17 -22.47
N ILE A 3 -12.80 2.93 -21.23
CA ILE A 3 -11.91 3.09 -20.04
C ILE A 3 -10.75 2.09 -20.07
N GLY A 4 -11.01 0.82 -20.47
CA GLY A 4 -9.95 -0.18 -20.60
C GLY A 4 -8.94 0.16 -21.72
N ILE A 5 -9.45 0.67 -22.85
CA ILE A 5 -8.59 1.15 -23.94
C ILE A 5 -7.75 2.35 -23.50
N PHE A 6 -8.36 3.29 -22.75
CA PHE A 6 -7.65 4.45 -22.20
C PHE A 6 -6.54 4.05 -21.22
N SER A 7 -6.80 3.07 -20.35
CA SER A 7 -5.78 2.56 -19.43
C SER A 7 -4.58 1.95 -20.17
N ILE A 8 -4.83 1.11 -21.18
CA ILE A 8 -3.76 0.51 -22.00
C ILE A 8 -3.03 1.62 -22.79
N ALA A 9 -3.77 2.52 -23.43
CA ALA A 9 -3.18 3.61 -24.21
C ALA A 9 -2.30 4.52 -23.33
N SER A 10 -2.72 4.82 -22.09
CA SER A 10 -1.92 5.61 -21.15
C SER A 10 -0.61 4.91 -20.76
N GLN A 11 -0.61 3.58 -20.56
CA GLN A 11 0.60 2.82 -20.30
C GLN A 11 1.54 2.77 -21.51
N VAL A 12 0.98 2.58 -22.71
CA VAL A 12 1.75 2.60 -23.98
C VAL A 12 2.36 3.99 -24.21
N LEU A 13 1.59 5.06 -24.03
CA LEU A 13 2.10 6.43 -24.15
C LEU A 13 3.21 6.70 -23.13
N LEU A 14 3.04 6.28 -21.90
CA LEU A 14 4.07 6.39 -20.88
C LEU A 14 5.35 5.66 -21.27
N TYR A 15 5.22 4.43 -21.76
CA TYR A 15 6.35 3.68 -22.28
C TYR A 15 7.04 4.41 -23.42
N LEU A 16 6.29 4.94 -24.40
CA LEU A 16 6.84 5.70 -25.51
C LEU A 16 7.50 7.00 -25.04
N PHE A 17 6.88 7.77 -24.15
CA PHE A 17 7.49 8.95 -23.55
C PHE A 17 8.77 8.63 -22.77
N SER A 18 8.85 7.46 -22.13
CA SER A 18 10.06 7.01 -21.45
C SER A 18 11.23 6.78 -22.38
N GLN A 19 10.95 6.43 -23.65
CA GLN A 19 12.00 6.20 -24.67
C GLN A 19 12.53 7.49 -25.28
N PHE A 20 11.73 8.56 -25.36
CA PHE A 20 12.01 9.73 -26.19
C PHE A 20 12.09 11.08 -25.45
N GLY A 21 11.89 11.12 -24.12
CA GLY A 21 11.72 12.37 -23.40
C GLY A 21 12.69 12.64 -22.26
N ALA A 22 12.66 13.88 -21.72
CA ALA A 22 13.40 14.30 -20.53
C ALA A 22 13.05 13.51 -19.25
N GLY A 23 11.93 12.80 -19.27
CA GLY A 23 11.53 11.82 -18.24
C GLY A 23 12.31 10.50 -18.29
N TYR A 24 13.25 10.34 -19.23
CA TYR A 24 14.02 9.11 -19.42
C TYR A 24 14.67 8.59 -18.13
N GLN A 25 15.25 9.45 -17.30
CA GLN A 25 15.91 9.02 -16.07
C GLN A 25 14.91 8.45 -15.03
N LEU A 26 13.71 9.01 -14.92
CA LEU A 26 12.68 8.52 -13.99
C LEU A 26 11.99 7.26 -14.50
N PHE A 27 11.76 7.19 -15.82
CA PHE A 27 11.14 6.03 -16.45
C PHE A 27 12.11 4.89 -16.71
N SER A 28 13.39 5.16 -16.91
CA SER A 28 14.42 4.10 -16.93
C SER A 28 14.47 3.36 -15.61
N TYR A 29 14.22 4.05 -14.51
CA TYR A 29 14.10 3.44 -13.18
C TYR A 29 12.88 2.48 -13.07
N MET A 30 11.80 2.74 -13.83
CA MET A 30 10.59 1.91 -13.82
C MET A 30 10.60 0.80 -14.86
N PHE A 31 11.06 1.07 -16.10
CA PHE A 31 10.81 0.16 -17.23
C PHE A 31 12.06 -0.38 -17.93
N LEU A 32 13.20 0.28 -17.90
CA LEU A 32 14.33 -0.02 -18.77
C LEU A 32 15.70 -0.11 -18.09
N GLY A 33 15.82 0.32 -16.84
CA GLY A 33 17.12 0.41 -16.16
C GLY A 33 17.38 -0.69 -15.14
N ALA A 34 18.39 -0.46 -14.33
CA ALA A 34 18.79 -1.27 -13.19
C ALA A 34 17.68 -1.44 -12.12
N GLY A 35 16.56 -0.69 -12.25
CA GLY A 35 15.43 -0.73 -11.33
C GLY A 35 14.37 -1.81 -11.58
N ARG A 36 14.47 -2.61 -12.66
CA ARG A 36 13.51 -3.69 -12.93
C ARG A 36 13.66 -4.80 -11.89
N PHE A 37 12.54 -5.12 -11.23
CA PHE A 37 12.46 -6.18 -10.23
C PHE A 37 13.46 -6.01 -9.08
N ASP A 38 13.97 -4.78 -8.84
CA ASP A 38 14.95 -4.52 -7.81
C ASP A 38 14.47 -4.95 -6.43
N ASP A 39 13.18 -4.72 -6.12
CA ASP A 39 12.65 -5.10 -4.81
C ASP A 39 12.74 -6.61 -4.58
N LEU A 40 12.44 -7.41 -5.62
CA LEU A 40 12.54 -8.88 -5.53
C LEU A 40 13.98 -9.35 -5.69
N ARG A 41 14.75 -8.77 -6.64
CA ARG A 41 16.14 -9.15 -6.88
C ARG A 41 16.99 -8.89 -5.65
N ASN A 42 16.88 -7.70 -5.06
CA ASN A 42 17.59 -7.34 -3.84
C ASN A 42 17.14 -8.23 -2.67
N GLY A 43 15.82 -8.45 -2.51
CA GLY A 43 15.30 -9.35 -1.50
C GLY A 43 15.83 -10.78 -1.64
N ILE A 44 15.86 -11.34 -2.86
CA ILE A 44 16.41 -12.69 -3.13
C ILE A 44 17.92 -12.72 -2.87
N PHE A 45 18.67 -11.71 -3.29
CA PHE A 45 20.12 -11.63 -3.08
C PHE A 45 20.48 -11.44 -1.61
N GLU A 46 19.73 -10.57 -0.92
CA GLU A 46 20.02 -10.13 0.45
C GLU A 46 19.37 -11.03 1.51
N HIS A 47 18.39 -11.90 1.17
CA HIS A 47 17.60 -12.67 2.14
C HIS A 47 18.45 -13.47 3.14
N ARG A 48 19.64 -13.92 2.73
CA ARG A 48 20.55 -14.69 3.57
C ARG A 48 21.14 -13.87 4.72
N TYR A 49 21.22 -12.55 4.56
CA TYR A 49 21.78 -11.63 5.54
C TYR A 49 20.72 -11.08 6.50
N TYR A 50 19.43 -11.10 6.10
CA TYR A 50 18.37 -10.60 6.98
C TYR A 50 18.34 -11.37 8.30
N PHE A 51 18.23 -10.61 9.38
CA PHE A 51 18.27 -11.09 10.76
C PHE A 51 19.62 -11.72 11.19
N SER A 52 20.64 -11.69 10.34
CA SER A 52 22.01 -12.06 10.70
C SER A 52 22.71 -10.92 11.42
N PRO A 53 23.42 -11.16 12.53
CA PRO A 53 24.29 -10.15 13.13
C PRO A 53 25.28 -9.52 12.14
N GLN A 54 25.75 -10.25 11.13
CA GLN A 54 26.64 -9.77 10.06
C GLN A 54 26.04 -8.60 9.26
N LEU A 55 24.71 -8.43 9.25
CA LEU A 55 24.07 -7.31 8.59
C LEU A 55 24.40 -5.97 9.24
N LEU A 56 24.76 -5.97 10.52
CA LEU A 56 25.18 -4.77 11.25
C LEU A 56 26.49 -4.19 10.69
N ASP A 57 27.33 -5.04 10.10
CA ASP A 57 28.63 -4.68 9.53
C ASP A 57 28.53 -4.14 8.09
N ILE A 58 27.34 -4.23 7.46
CA ILE A 58 27.11 -3.72 6.10
C ILE A 58 26.71 -2.25 6.17
N PRO A 59 27.58 -1.30 5.75
CA PRO A 59 27.26 0.11 5.76
C PRO A 59 26.10 0.43 4.80
N GLY A 60 25.21 1.33 5.22
CA GLY A 60 24.14 1.86 4.34
C GLY A 60 22.98 0.90 4.06
N PHE A 61 22.98 -0.33 4.59
CA PHE A 61 21.85 -1.24 4.45
C PHE A 61 20.65 -0.72 5.25
N ALA A 62 19.61 -0.30 4.56
CA ALA A 62 18.43 0.32 5.14
C ALA A 62 17.09 -0.30 4.63
N SER A 63 17.14 -1.48 4.04
CA SER A 63 15.93 -2.16 3.57
C SER A 63 15.24 -2.86 4.74
N VAL A 64 13.99 -2.48 5.02
CA VAL A 64 13.18 -3.09 6.08
C VAL A 64 12.23 -4.11 5.50
N ALA A 65 12.40 -5.36 5.90
CA ALA A 65 11.48 -6.44 5.56
C ALA A 65 11.04 -7.18 6.82
N SER A 66 9.76 -7.52 6.91
CA SER A 66 9.26 -8.36 7.99
C SER A 66 9.78 -9.80 7.86
N PRO A 67 9.84 -10.60 8.94
CA PRO A 67 10.27 -11.98 8.87
C PRO A 67 9.53 -12.83 7.84
N PRO A 68 8.19 -12.74 7.69
CA PRO A 68 7.47 -13.45 6.63
C PRO A 68 7.88 -13.01 5.22
N MET A 69 8.19 -11.71 5.04
CA MET A 69 8.66 -11.19 3.76
C MET A 69 10.00 -11.81 3.37
N VAL A 70 10.93 -11.84 4.33
CA VAL A 70 12.25 -12.48 4.15
C VAL A 70 12.10 -13.97 3.83
N PHE A 71 11.17 -14.64 4.48
CA PHE A 71 10.87 -16.04 4.19
C PHE A 71 10.37 -16.22 2.75
N VAL A 72 9.46 -15.36 2.28
CA VAL A 72 9.01 -15.36 0.87
C VAL A 72 10.20 -15.19 -0.08
N TRP A 73 11.10 -14.23 0.17
CA TRP A 73 12.31 -14.04 -0.64
C TRP A 73 13.24 -15.25 -0.60
N GLN A 74 13.38 -15.89 0.55
CA GLN A 74 14.18 -17.11 0.69
C GLN A 74 13.60 -18.25 -0.16
N MET A 75 12.28 -18.42 -0.15
CA MET A 75 11.61 -19.40 -1.02
C MET A 75 11.81 -19.08 -2.49
N TYR A 76 11.67 -17.83 -2.90
CA TYR A 76 12.00 -17.42 -4.26
C TYR A 76 13.47 -17.70 -4.60
N GLY A 77 14.41 -17.36 -3.75
CA GLY A 77 15.85 -17.60 -3.94
C GLY A 77 16.20 -19.08 -4.03
N TYR A 78 15.39 -19.96 -3.41
CA TYR A 78 15.57 -21.41 -3.54
C TYR A 78 15.21 -21.90 -4.95
N PHE A 79 14.09 -21.43 -5.51
CA PHE A 79 13.58 -21.84 -6.82
C PHE A 79 14.14 -21.01 -7.97
N VAL A 80 14.41 -19.73 -7.75
CA VAL A 80 14.85 -18.79 -8.78
C VAL A 80 16.37 -18.75 -8.85
N LYS A 81 16.95 -19.60 -9.73
CA LYS A 81 18.41 -19.70 -9.93
C LYS A 81 18.90 -18.91 -11.15
N SER A 82 18.00 -18.36 -11.95
CA SER A 82 18.35 -17.59 -13.15
C SER A 82 17.41 -16.42 -13.34
N GLU A 83 17.80 -15.45 -14.15
CA GLU A 83 16.99 -14.32 -14.51
C GLU A 83 15.70 -14.75 -15.24
N TYR A 84 15.76 -15.78 -16.07
CA TYR A 84 14.55 -16.33 -16.73
C TYR A 84 13.56 -16.92 -15.72
N ALA A 85 14.05 -17.62 -14.69
CA ALA A 85 13.18 -18.13 -13.63
C ALA A 85 12.56 -17.00 -12.79
N LEU A 86 13.29 -15.90 -12.58
CA LEU A 86 12.77 -14.69 -11.94
C LEU A 86 11.62 -14.10 -12.76
N TRP A 87 11.83 -13.89 -14.06
CA TRP A 87 10.80 -13.41 -14.98
C TRP A 87 9.56 -14.32 -14.98
N ALA A 88 9.77 -15.63 -15.13
CA ALA A 88 8.69 -16.60 -15.16
C ALA A 88 7.86 -16.55 -13.85
N SER A 89 8.51 -16.46 -12.70
CA SER A 89 7.84 -16.41 -11.39
C SER A 89 7.01 -15.13 -11.21
N LEU A 90 7.53 -14.00 -11.66
CA LEU A 90 6.82 -12.71 -11.59
C LEU A 90 5.62 -12.67 -12.55
N ILE A 91 5.81 -13.17 -13.79
CA ILE A 91 4.71 -13.29 -14.76
C ILE A 91 3.63 -14.20 -14.20
N LEU A 92 3.99 -15.34 -13.61
CA LEU A 92 3.04 -16.24 -12.99
C LEU A 92 2.27 -15.56 -11.85
N THR A 93 2.96 -14.84 -10.98
CA THR A 93 2.33 -14.07 -9.89
C THR A 93 1.36 -13.03 -10.43
N TYR A 94 1.74 -12.32 -11.50
CA TYR A 94 0.86 -11.36 -12.16
C TYR A 94 -0.36 -12.03 -12.79
N LEU A 95 -0.18 -13.17 -13.47
CA LEU A 95 -1.29 -13.93 -14.05
C LEU A 95 -2.25 -14.46 -12.98
N LEU A 96 -1.74 -14.86 -11.81
CA LEU A 96 -2.57 -15.23 -10.67
C LEU A 96 -3.40 -14.04 -10.16
N LEU A 97 -2.82 -12.85 -10.11
CA LEU A 97 -3.56 -11.63 -9.76
C LEU A 97 -4.63 -11.30 -10.80
N VAL A 98 -4.30 -11.35 -12.10
CA VAL A 98 -5.26 -11.14 -13.20
C VAL A 98 -6.41 -12.14 -13.10
N PHE A 99 -6.10 -13.41 -12.84
CA PHE A 99 -7.10 -14.45 -12.63
C PHE A 99 -7.98 -14.16 -11.41
N ALA A 100 -7.41 -13.71 -10.30
CA ALA A 100 -8.16 -13.34 -9.10
C ALA A 100 -9.12 -12.16 -9.37
N ILE A 101 -8.65 -11.12 -10.08
CA ILE A 101 -9.48 -9.99 -10.50
C ILE A 101 -10.60 -10.46 -11.46
N TRP A 102 -10.28 -11.35 -12.40
CA TRP A 102 -11.29 -11.92 -13.30
C TRP A 102 -12.34 -12.74 -12.53
N LYS A 103 -11.92 -13.53 -11.56
CA LYS A 103 -12.85 -14.27 -10.68
C LYS A 103 -13.77 -13.34 -9.87
N ALA A 104 -13.27 -12.18 -9.48
CA ALA A 104 -14.05 -11.17 -8.80
C ALA A 104 -15.03 -10.48 -9.76
N THR A 105 -14.55 -9.94 -10.86
CA THR A 105 -15.32 -9.06 -11.75
C THR A 105 -16.22 -9.79 -12.74
N ARG A 106 -15.84 -11.00 -13.15
CA ARG A 106 -16.50 -11.78 -14.22
C ARG A 106 -16.71 -10.99 -15.52
N ASN A 107 -15.89 -9.97 -15.73
CA ASN A 107 -15.96 -9.07 -16.87
C ASN A 107 -14.56 -8.83 -17.43
N VAL A 108 -14.33 -9.22 -18.69
CA VAL A 108 -13.01 -9.13 -19.34
C VAL A 108 -12.52 -7.68 -19.41
N TYR A 109 -13.38 -6.73 -19.75
CA TYR A 109 -12.98 -5.31 -19.85
C TYR A 109 -12.61 -4.72 -18.49
N ALA A 110 -13.38 -5.05 -17.46
CA ALA A 110 -13.05 -4.65 -16.09
C ALA A 110 -11.73 -5.31 -15.62
N THR A 111 -11.54 -6.58 -15.94
CA THR A 111 -10.28 -7.29 -15.62
C THR A 111 -9.10 -6.61 -16.27
N ILE A 112 -9.16 -6.31 -17.56
CA ILE A 112 -8.11 -5.58 -18.29
C ILE A 112 -7.87 -4.22 -17.63
N PHE A 113 -8.92 -3.44 -17.36
CA PHE A 113 -8.78 -2.13 -16.75
C PHE A 113 -8.07 -2.18 -15.40
N PHE A 114 -8.53 -3.04 -14.49
CA PHE A 114 -7.96 -3.13 -13.14
C PHE A 114 -6.57 -3.76 -13.12
N SER A 115 -6.29 -4.75 -13.96
CA SER A 115 -4.96 -5.37 -14.02
C SER A 115 -3.92 -4.47 -14.68
N THR A 116 -4.31 -3.60 -15.61
CA THR A 116 -3.41 -2.66 -16.29
C THR A 116 -3.39 -1.26 -15.62
N ALA A 117 -4.11 -1.07 -14.53
CA ALA A 117 -4.04 0.18 -13.76
C ALA A 117 -2.59 0.45 -13.33
N HIS A 118 -2.15 1.71 -13.44
CA HIS A 118 -0.76 2.07 -13.23
C HIS A 118 -0.15 1.55 -11.92
N PRO A 119 -0.81 1.66 -10.74
CA PRO A 119 -0.22 1.14 -9.50
C PRO A 119 0.03 -0.37 -9.52
N VAL A 120 -0.82 -1.15 -10.22
CA VAL A 120 -0.66 -2.61 -10.35
C VAL A 120 0.52 -2.95 -11.25
N VAL A 121 0.61 -2.27 -12.41
CA VAL A 121 1.75 -2.43 -13.33
C VAL A 121 3.05 -2.00 -12.65
N PHE A 122 3.03 -0.93 -11.87
CA PHE A 122 4.19 -0.46 -11.14
C PHE A 122 4.65 -1.48 -10.08
N ALA A 123 3.73 -2.07 -9.32
CA ALA A 123 4.05 -3.13 -8.37
C ALA A 123 4.70 -4.34 -9.07
N PHE A 124 4.18 -4.73 -10.24
CA PHE A 124 4.73 -5.81 -11.05
C PHE A 124 6.13 -5.51 -11.57
N VAL A 125 6.33 -4.33 -12.18
CA VAL A 125 7.63 -3.94 -12.76
C VAL A 125 8.72 -3.82 -11.70
N ARG A 126 8.36 -3.40 -10.49
CA ARG A 126 9.28 -3.37 -9.34
C ARG A 126 9.58 -4.77 -8.78
N GLY A 127 8.80 -5.79 -9.15
CA GLY A 127 8.86 -7.11 -8.50
C GLY A 127 8.50 -7.02 -7.01
N ASN A 128 7.62 -6.08 -6.66
CA ASN A 128 7.33 -5.80 -5.27
C ASN A 128 6.50 -6.93 -4.65
N PRO A 129 6.87 -7.42 -3.46
CA PRO A 129 6.11 -8.47 -2.76
C PRO A 129 4.68 -8.07 -2.44
N ASP A 130 4.30 -6.79 -2.57
CA ASP A 130 2.90 -6.36 -2.47
C ASP A 130 1.98 -7.06 -3.49
N MET A 131 2.52 -7.64 -4.56
CA MET A 131 1.75 -8.51 -5.45
C MET A 131 1.03 -9.64 -4.70
N TRP A 132 1.67 -10.25 -3.70
CA TRP A 132 1.05 -11.26 -2.82
C TRP A 132 -0.02 -10.65 -1.93
N VAL A 133 0.20 -9.43 -1.45
CA VAL A 133 -0.82 -8.67 -0.69
C VAL A 133 -2.04 -8.39 -1.56
N LEU A 134 -1.86 -8.07 -2.86
CA LEU A 134 -2.97 -7.86 -3.79
C LEU A 134 -3.79 -9.13 -4.00
N ILE A 135 -3.12 -10.28 -4.15
CA ILE A 135 -3.79 -11.59 -4.27
C ILE A 135 -4.57 -11.90 -2.98
N ALA A 136 -3.95 -11.70 -1.82
CA ALA A 136 -4.61 -11.89 -0.53
C ALA A 136 -5.81 -10.94 -0.35
N THR A 137 -5.71 -9.69 -0.81
CA THR A 137 -6.81 -8.72 -0.83
C THR A 137 -7.98 -9.20 -1.71
N CYS A 138 -7.70 -9.75 -2.90
CA CYS A 138 -8.72 -10.36 -3.76
C CYS A 138 -9.41 -11.53 -3.05
N ILE A 139 -8.64 -12.43 -2.45
CA ILE A 139 -9.17 -13.61 -1.74
C ILE A 139 -10.04 -13.15 -0.56
N ALA A 140 -9.55 -12.19 0.25
CA ALA A 140 -10.29 -11.64 1.38
C ALA A 140 -11.62 -11.01 0.93
N GLY A 141 -11.59 -10.19 -0.12
CA GLY A 141 -12.80 -9.55 -0.63
C GLY A 141 -13.81 -10.55 -1.22
N ILE A 142 -13.35 -11.54 -2.00
CA ILE A 142 -14.22 -12.61 -2.50
C ILE A 142 -14.82 -13.42 -1.33
N ALA A 143 -14.02 -13.69 -0.31
CA ALA A 143 -14.46 -14.39 0.90
C ALA A 143 -15.51 -13.56 1.67
N LEU A 144 -15.30 -12.24 1.77
CA LEU A 144 -16.25 -11.31 2.39
C LEU A 144 -17.59 -11.32 1.64
N ILE A 145 -17.57 -11.22 0.30
CA ILE A 145 -18.77 -11.31 -0.56
C ILE A 145 -19.51 -12.64 -0.36
N ARG A 146 -18.79 -13.72 -0.09
CA ARG A 146 -19.34 -15.07 0.11
C ARG A 146 -19.69 -15.37 1.58
N GLY A 147 -19.56 -14.43 2.49
CA GLY A 147 -19.79 -14.63 3.92
C GLY A 147 -18.79 -15.53 4.63
N LYS A 148 -17.65 -15.86 4.01
CA LYS A 148 -16.59 -16.71 4.62
C LYS A 148 -15.64 -15.88 5.48
N ILE A 149 -16.13 -15.35 6.59
CA ILE A 149 -15.42 -14.36 7.43
C ILE A 149 -14.13 -14.91 8.03
N TRP A 150 -14.05 -16.22 8.35
CA TRP A 150 -12.80 -16.81 8.84
C TRP A 150 -11.66 -16.75 7.79
N VAL A 151 -11.98 -16.88 6.48
CA VAL A 151 -10.99 -16.71 5.41
C VAL A 151 -10.50 -15.26 5.35
N VAL A 152 -11.40 -14.29 5.55
CA VAL A 152 -11.03 -12.88 5.66
C VAL A 152 -10.03 -12.67 6.81
N ALA A 153 -10.30 -13.26 7.98
CA ALA A 153 -9.42 -13.16 9.15
C ALA A 153 -8.01 -13.76 8.87
N VAL A 154 -7.96 -14.92 8.23
CA VAL A 154 -6.67 -15.55 7.85
C VAL A 154 -5.90 -14.66 6.87
N MET A 155 -6.55 -14.13 5.82
CA MET A 155 -5.88 -13.27 4.84
C MET A 155 -5.42 -11.96 5.47
N PHE A 156 -6.22 -11.34 6.33
CA PHE A 156 -5.82 -10.14 7.06
C PHE A 156 -4.67 -10.41 8.03
N GLY A 157 -4.66 -11.57 8.68
CA GLY A 157 -3.55 -12.00 9.54
C GLY A 157 -2.24 -12.14 8.77
N LEU A 158 -2.25 -12.81 7.62
CA LEU A 158 -1.09 -12.95 6.76
C LEU A 158 -0.60 -11.61 6.23
N MET A 159 -1.51 -10.73 5.77
CA MET A 159 -1.14 -9.39 5.31
C MET A 159 -0.54 -8.55 6.45
N SER A 160 -1.10 -8.64 7.67
CA SER A 160 -0.61 -7.93 8.85
C SER A 160 0.79 -8.41 9.27
N ALA A 161 1.09 -9.68 9.12
CA ALA A 161 2.43 -10.23 9.37
C ALA A 161 3.44 -9.74 8.31
N LEU A 162 3.01 -9.61 7.05
CA LEU A 162 3.85 -9.05 5.99
C LEU A 162 4.13 -7.55 6.21
N LYS A 163 3.11 -6.79 6.61
CA LYS A 163 3.21 -5.34 6.87
C LYS A 163 2.25 -4.92 7.98
N PHE A 164 2.78 -4.45 9.09
CA PHE A 164 2.01 -4.05 10.28
C PHE A 164 0.83 -3.08 10.05
N PRO A 165 0.87 -2.11 9.11
CA PRO A 165 -0.28 -1.25 8.87
C PRO A 165 -1.58 -2.01 8.55
N PHE A 166 -1.49 -3.25 8.05
CA PHE A 166 -2.67 -4.09 7.77
C PHE A 166 -3.40 -4.59 9.02
N LEU A 167 -2.85 -4.41 10.22
CA LEU A 167 -3.58 -4.61 11.49
C LEU A 167 -4.86 -3.77 11.56
N LEU A 168 -4.89 -2.61 10.90
CA LEU A 168 -6.10 -1.78 10.80
C LEU A 168 -7.32 -2.54 10.25
N PHE A 169 -7.10 -3.58 9.45
CA PHE A 169 -8.22 -4.41 8.95
C PHE A 169 -8.96 -5.15 10.05
N GLY A 170 -8.35 -5.34 11.23
CA GLY A 170 -9.01 -5.87 12.40
C GLY A 170 -10.23 -5.05 12.86
N LEU A 171 -10.28 -3.76 12.53
CA LEU A 171 -11.44 -2.90 12.80
C LEU A 171 -12.71 -3.41 12.10
N MET A 172 -12.61 -4.13 10.99
CA MET A 172 -13.77 -4.77 10.36
C MET A 172 -14.44 -5.77 11.30
N PHE A 173 -13.67 -6.54 12.06
CA PHE A 173 -14.19 -7.50 13.03
C PHE A 173 -14.74 -6.80 14.29
N ILE A 174 -14.09 -5.72 14.73
CA ILE A 174 -14.60 -4.89 15.83
C ILE A 174 -15.97 -4.29 15.45
N MET A 175 -16.11 -3.76 14.22
CA MET A 175 -17.37 -3.22 13.71
C MET A 175 -18.49 -4.28 13.62
N ARG A 176 -18.10 -5.53 13.38
CA ARG A 176 -19.02 -6.68 13.34
C ARG A 176 -19.25 -7.31 14.72
N LYS A 177 -18.53 -6.87 15.77
CA LYS A 177 -18.46 -7.56 17.08
C LYS A 177 -18.01 -9.02 16.98
N ASP A 178 -17.24 -9.36 15.96
CA ASP A 178 -16.75 -10.70 15.67
C ASP A 178 -15.36 -10.90 16.29
N PHE A 179 -15.29 -10.91 17.61
CA PHE A 179 -14.04 -11.03 18.35
C PHE A 179 -13.34 -12.38 18.11
N LYS A 180 -14.08 -13.43 17.71
CA LYS A 180 -13.48 -14.72 17.34
C LYS A 180 -12.58 -14.57 16.11
N ASN A 181 -13.04 -13.91 15.06
CA ASN A 181 -12.25 -13.70 13.85
C ASN A 181 -11.18 -12.62 14.05
N LEU A 182 -11.38 -11.63 14.93
CA LEU A 182 -10.32 -10.73 15.37
C LEU A 182 -9.18 -11.49 16.08
N ALA A 183 -9.50 -12.38 16.99
CA ALA A 183 -8.51 -13.23 17.65
C ALA A 183 -7.79 -14.16 16.66
N LEU A 184 -8.52 -14.73 15.69
CA LEU A 184 -7.93 -15.54 14.62
C LEU A 184 -6.94 -14.71 13.77
N GLN A 185 -7.29 -13.48 13.39
CA GLN A 185 -6.35 -12.58 12.71
C GLN A 185 -5.09 -12.36 13.55
N ALA A 186 -5.24 -12.04 14.84
CA ALA A 186 -4.10 -11.80 15.72
C ALA A 186 -3.20 -13.05 15.84
N VAL A 187 -3.78 -14.24 16.06
CA VAL A 187 -3.04 -15.50 16.13
C VAL A 187 -2.27 -15.78 14.83
N ILE A 188 -2.92 -15.63 13.68
CA ILE A 188 -2.26 -15.83 12.37
C ILE A 188 -1.15 -14.80 12.18
N THR A 189 -1.36 -13.53 12.56
CA THR A 189 -0.33 -12.49 12.47
C THR A 189 0.90 -12.87 13.29
N VAL A 190 0.71 -13.23 14.56
CA VAL A 190 1.80 -13.59 15.45
C VAL A 190 2.51 -14.86 14.98
N ALA A 191 1.75 -15.89 14.62
CA ALA A 191 2.33 -17.15 14.15
C ALA A 191 3.12 -16.95 12.84
N ALA A 192 2.57 -16.25 11.85
CA ALA A 192 3.25 -15.98 10.60
C ALA A 192 4.47 -15.07 10.77
N PHE A 193 4.47 -14.18 11.77
CA PHE A 193 5.62 -13.33 12.08
C PHE A 193 6.73 -14.11 12.79
N LEU A 194 6.40 -14.93 13.78
CA LEU A 194 7.39 -15.63 14.61
C LEU A 194 7.97 -16.88 13.94
N LEU A 195 7.15 -17.64 13.20
CA LEU A 195 7.59 -18.91 12.61
C LEU A 195 8.87 -18.78 11.74
N PRO A 196 9.02 -17.77 10.87
CA PRO A 196 10.25 -17.59 10.11
C PRO A 196 11.48 -17.29 10.96
N LEU A 197 11.32 -16.65 12.13
CA LEU A 197 12.43 -16.37 13.05
C LEU A 197 12.98 -17.66 13.68
N THR A 198 12.11 -18.62 13.97
CA THR A 198 12.53 -19.92 14.54
C THR A 198 13.31 -20.79 13.54
N ALA A 199 13.18 -20.52 12.24
CA ALA A 199 13.90 -21.25 11.19
C ALA A 199 15.34 -20.72 10.97
N LYS A 200 15.76 -19.69 11.66
CA LYS A 200 17.11 -19.10 11.56
C LYS A 200 18.02 -19.63 12.66
N PRO A 201 19.35 -19.73 12.41
CA PRO A 201 20.32 -20.26 13.38
C PRO A 201 20.66 -19.30 14.54
N TRP A 202 20.16 -18.06 14.48
CA TRP A 202 20.46 -17.04 15.50
C TRP A 202 19.39 -16.98 16.58
N SER A 203 19.75 -16.51 17.76
CA SER A 203 18.79 -16.32 18.83
C SER A 203 17.71 -15.27 18.46
N ILE A 204 16.50 -15.43 18.95
CA ILE A 204 15.41 -14.47 18.70
C ILE A 204 15.79 -13.05 19.18
N PRO A 205 16.40 -12.85 20.36
CA PRO A 205 16.87 -11.53 20.78
C PRO A 205 17.86 -10.89 19.82
N ASP A 206 18.83 -11.65 19.28
CA ASP A 206 19.78 -11.13 18.29
C ASP A 206 19.07 -10.69 17.02
N GLN A 207 18.13 -11.50 16.52
CA GLN A 207 17.33 -11.16 15.35
C GLN A 207 16.50 -9.89 15.55
N ILE A 208 15.91 -9.71 16.75
CA ILE A 208 15.16 -8.49 17.10
C ILE A 208 16.10 -7.28 17.15
N ASN A 209 17.29 -7.43 17.72
CA ASN A 209 18.29 -6.35 17.76
C ASN A 209 18.69 -5.92 16.35
N VAL A 210 19.02 -6.86 15.47
CA VAL A 210 19.32 -6.59 14.05
C VAL A 210 18.15 -5.85 13.38
N PHE A 211 16.93 -6.30 13.59
CA PHE A 211 15.74 -5.66 13.03
C PHE A 211 15.61 -4.21 13.50
N ASN A 212 15.77 -3.94 14.79
CA ASN A 212 15.70 -2.59 15.36
C ASN A 212 16.76 -1.65 14.74
N VAL A 213 17.99 -2.13 14.58
CA VAL A 213 19.06 -1.33 13.95
C VAL A 213 18.73 -1.01 12.48
N ILE A 214 18.21 -1.98 11.74
CA ILE A 214 17.80 -1.78 10.35
C ILE A 214 16.63 -0.79 10.26
N VAL A 215 15.64 -0.90 11.14
CA VAL A 215 14.53 0.06 11.22
C VAL A 215 15.05 1.47 11.48
N ALA A 216 16.02 1.62 12.40
CA ALA A 216 16.62 2.92 12.68
C ALA A 216 17.38 3.48 11.46
N ARG A 217 18.16 2.65 10.74
CA ARG A 217 18.86 3.03 9.50
C ARG A 217 17.86 3.41 8.40
N TYR A 218 16.80 2.64 8.22
CA TYR A 218 15.72 2.96 7.28
C TYR A 218 15.09 4.30 7.60
N TYR A 219 14.80 4.54 8.88
CA TYR A 219 14.25 5.81 9.34
C TYR A 219 15.18 6.98 8.98
N GLN A 220 16.48 6.86 9.24
CA GLN A 220 17.46 7.90 8.89
C GLN A 220 17.55 8.13 7.37
N GLY A 221 17.56 7.08 6.56
CA GLY A 221 17.71 7.21 5.11
C GLY A 221 16.43 7.68 4.39
N TYR A 222 15.28 7.15 4.77
CA TYR A 222 14.03 7.35 4.04
C TYR A 222 13.10 8.39 4.66
N VAL A 223 13.10 8.52 5.99
CA VAL A 223 12.22 9.49 6.67
C VAL A 223 12.94 10.80 6.89
N ILE A 224 14.11 10.78 7.50
CA ILE A 224 14.93 11.98 7.72
C ILE A 224 15.62 12.38 6.42
N GLY A 225 16.29 11.46 5.72
CA GLY A 225 16.91 11.68 4.42
C GLY A 225 15.90 11.70 3.26
N ASP A 226 16.39 11.91 2.05
CA ASP A 226 15.58 12.20 0.86
C ASP A 226 15.18 10.97 0.04
N ALA A 227 15.71 9.79 0.38
CA ALA A 227 15.51 8.57 -0.41
C ALA A 227 14.05 8.15 -0.60
N GLY A 228 13.16 8.54 0.31
CA GLY A 228 11.74 8.17 0.28
C GLY A 228 10.81 9.17 -0.39
N MET A 229 11.29 10.32 -0.88
CA MET A 229 10.44 11.42 -1.36
C MET A 229 9.82 11.16 -2.74
N LEU A 230 10.54 10.49 -3.62
CA LEU A 230 10.25 10.45 -5.06
C LEU A 230 8.87 9.89 -5.42
N PHE A 231 8.43 8.83 -4.74
CA PHE A 231 7.15 8.13 -5.04
C PHE A 231 6.24 8.01 -3.82
N ASN A 232 6.42 8.88 -2.83
CA ASN A 232 5.69 8.80 -1.59
C ASN A 232 4.29 9.43 -1.73
N VAL A 233 3.26 8.61 -1.61
CA VAL A 233 1.84 9.02 -1.70
C VAL A 233 1.19 9.22 -0.34
N SER A 234 1.95 9.16 0.76
CA SER A 234 1.47 9.43 2.12
C SER A 234 1.34 10.93 2.40
N LEU A 235 0.74 11.27 3.53
CA LEU A 235 0.72 12.65 4.03
C LEU A 235 2.13 13.24 4.14
N PHE A 236 3.08 12.45 4.63
CA PHE A 236 4.48 12.87 4.73
C PHE A 236 5.11 13.19 3.37
N GLY A 237 4.68 12.48 2.30
CA GLY A 237 5.09 12.76 0.93
C GLY A 237 4.63 14.13 0.42
N LEU A 238 3.56 14.70 1.01
CA LEU A 238 3.09 16.04 0.75
C LEU A 238 3.72 17.07 1.70
N GLU A 239 3.74 16.76 2.99
CA GLU A 239 4.14 17.71 4.05
C GLU A 239 5.64 18.03 3.99
N LYS A 240 6.50 17.05 3.76
CA LYS A 240 7.94 17.24 3.70
C LYS A 240 8.37 18.18 2.55
N PRO A 241 7.94 17.99 1.29
CA PRO A 241 8.21 18.95 0.22
C PRO A 241 7.67 20.35 0.49
N LEU A 242 6.46 20.47 1.08
CA LEU A 242 5.90 21.77 1.42
C LEU A 242 6.75 22.51 2.47
N MET A 243 7.27 21.79 3.46
CA MET A 243 8.18 22.37 4.45
C MET A 243 9.49 22.86 3.81
N TYR A 244 10.04 22.12 2.84
CA TYR A 244 11.20 22.59 2.07
C TYR A 244 10.89 23.88 1.28
N LEU A 245 9.72 23.97 0.68
CA LEU A 245 9.28 25.17 -0.04
C LEU A 245 9.12 26.39 0.89
N LEU A 246 8.62 26.20 2.11
CA LEU A 246 8.43 27.27 3.09
C LEU A 246 9.76 27.85 3.60
N GLN A 247 10.84 27.09 3.57
CA GLN A 247 12.18 27.56 3.95
C GLN A 247 12.88 28.41 2.87
N GLY A 248 12.29 28.52 1.69
CA GLY A 248 12.80 29.33 0.60
C GLY A 248 13.80 28.60 -0.31
N ASN A 249 14.22 29.29 -1.39
CA ASN A 249 15.04 28.73 -2.46
C ASN A 249 16.55 28.63 -2.14
N SER A 250 16.96 28.73 -0.88
CA SER A 250 18.36 28.62 -0.48
C SER A 250 18.76 27.15 -0.31
N LEU A 251 19.99 26.83 -0.66
CA LEU A 251 20.60 25.54 -0.35
C LEU A 251 20.60 25.33 1.17
N LEU A 252 19.88 24.31 1.63
CA LEU A 252 19.86 23.96 3.04
C LEU A 252 21.15 23.21 3.42
N THR A 253 21.67 23.51 4.60
CA THR A 253 22.70 22.68 5.24
C THR A 253 22.09 21.34 5.64
N ALA A 254 22.92 20.32 5.90
CA ALA A 254 22.45 19.01 6.35
C ALA A 254 21.62 19.10 7.66
N ASP A 255 22.01 20.00 8.58
CA ASP A 255 21.28 20.23 9.82
C ASP A 255 19.90 20.86 9.57
N GLN A 256 19.83 21.89 8.72
CA GLN A 256 18.57 22.50 8.32
C GLN A 256 17.64 21.51 7.61
N ALA A 257 18.16 20.68 6.72
CA ALA A 257 17.37 19.62 6.06
C ALA A 257 16.81 18.62 7.08
N ARG A 258 17.60 18.27 8.09
CA ARG A 258 17.17 17.42 9.20
C ARG A 258 16.06 18.07 10.02
N ASP A 259 16.19 19.34 10.37
CA ASP A 259 15.19 20.07 11.14
C ASP A 259 13.87 20.19 10.37
N VAL A 260 13.92 20.42 9.04
CA VAL A 260 12.74 20.38 8.17
C VAL A 260 12.07 19.03 8.17
N ALA A 261 12.84 17.95 8.07
CA ALA A 261 12.28 16.60 8.10
C ALA A 261 11.62 16.26 9.45
N ILE A 262 12.21 16.72 10.56
CA ILE A 262 11.62 16.56 11.91
C ILE A 262 10.34 17.38 12.06
N ALA A 263 10.32 18.61 11.56
CA ALA A 263 9.12 19.45 11.56
C ALA A 263 8.00 18.81 10.74
N ALA A 264 8.29 18.34 9.52
CA ALA A 264 7.34 17.62 8.67
C ALA A 264 6.80 16.37 9.36
N LEU A 265 7.65 15.59 10.04
CA LEU A 265 7.24 14.42 10.80
C LEU A 265 6.29 14.78 11.95
N THR A 266 6.56 15.88 12.64
CA THR A 266 5.69 16.36 13.72
C THR A 266 4.31 16.73 13.19
N VAL A 267 4.26 17.48 12.08
CA VAL A 267 2.98 17.82 11.40
C VAL A 267 2.25 16.56 10.98
N GLN A 268 2.94 15.59 10.37
CA GLN A 268 2.33 14.33 9.98
C GLN A 268 1.72 13.58 11.18
N ILE A 269 2.44 13.45 12.28
CA ILE A 269 1.93 12.76 13.47
C ILE A 269 0.63 13.42 13.95
N VAL A 270 0.61 14.75 14.02
CA VAL A 270 -0.59 15.51 14.42
C VAL A 270 -1.73 15.27 13.40
N SER A 271 -1.44 15.37 12.10
CA SER A 271 -2.42 15.15 11.03
C SER A 271 -3.01 13.75 11.08
N VAL A 272 -2.17 12.73 11.28
CA VAL A 272 -2.60 11.32 11.40
C VAL A 272 -3.47 11.11 12.63
N ILE A 273 -3.11 11.68 13.78
CA ILE A 273 -3.91 11.59 15.00
C ILE A 273 -5.28 12.24 14.77
N LEU A 274 -5.31 13.47 14.26
CA LEU A 274 -6.56 14.18 14.00
C LEU A 274 -7.46 13.42 13.02
N LEU A 275 -6.92 12.98 11.89
CA LEU A 275 -7.68 12.20 10.91
C LEU A 275 -8.14 10.86 11.48
N SER A 276 -7.31 10.17 12.28
CA SER A 276 -7.71 8.92 12.93
C SER A 276 -8.86 9.13 13.92
N VAL A 277 -8.82 10.21 14.70
CA VAL A 277 -9.91 10.53 15.63
C VAL A 277 -11.19 10.89 14.88
N LEU A 278 -11.12 11.79 13.92
CA LEU A 278 -12.29 12.30 13.21
C LEU A 278 -12.93 11.25 12.29
N LEU A 279 -12.12 10.57 11.52
CA LEU A 279 -12.63 9.69 10.45
C LEU A 279 -12.82 8.23 10.90
N LEU A 280 -12.21 7.82 12.00
CA LEU A 280 -12.21 6.42 12.42
C LEU A 280 -12.63 6.22 13.88
N ALA A 281 -11.92 6.79 14.86
CA ALA A 281 -12.15 6.47 16.26
C ALA A 281 -13.55 6.87 16.74
N VAL A 282 -13.98 8.10 16.44
CA VAL A 282 -15.31 8.59 16.83
C VAL A 282 -16.44 7.78 16.16
N PRO A 283 -16.45 7.57 14.82
CA PRO A 283 -17.44 6.75 14.16
C PRO A 283 -17.48 5.30 14.66
N VAL A 284 -16.32 4.66 14.84
CA VAL A 284 -16.24 3.28 15.36
C VAL A 284 -16.79 3.20 16.77
N TYR A 285 -16.43 4.14 17.65
CA TYR A 285 -16.96 4.20 19.02
C TYR A 285 -18.49 4.30 19.03
N HIS A 286 -19.06 5.22 18.27
CA HIS A 286 -20.50 5.39 18.17
C HIS A 286 -21.20 4.12 17.65
N ARG A 287 -20.65 3.50 16.61
CA ARG A 287 -21.20 2.24 16.07
C ARG A 287 -21.20 1.12 17.09
N VAL A 288 -20.06 0.90 17.79
CA VAL A 288 -19.93 -0.17 18.78
C VAL A 288 -20.85 0.07 19.97
N LYS A 289 -20.96 1.32 20.45
CA LYS A 289 -21.84 1.69 21.57
C LYS A 289 -23.31 1.52 21.24
N ASN A 290 -23.75 1.97 20.07
CA ASN A 290 -25.18 2.07 19.72
C ASN A 290 -25.73 0.83 19.00
N SER A 291 -24.89 -0.15 18.68
CA SER A 291 -25.31 -1.36 17.93
C SER A 291 -26.28 -2.28 18.66
N LYS A 292 -26.71 -1.94 19.87
CA LYS A 292 -27.83 -2.64 20.56
C LYS A 292 -29.21 -2.22 20.04
N ALA A 293 -29.31 -1.11 19.30
CA ALA A 293 -30.59 -0.52 18.89
C ALA A 293 -31.00 -0.83 17.44
N SER A 294 -30.14 -1.43 16.64
CA SER A 294 -30.39 -1.61 15.21
C SER A 294 -30.31 -3.08 14.77
N ASP A 295 -31.25 -3.91 15.29
CA ASP A 295 -31.57 -5.21 14.69
C ASP A 295 -32.40 -5.06 13.39
N ASN A 296 -32.52 -3.86 12.84
CA ASN A 296 -33.13 -3.65 11.55
C ASN A 296 -32.24 -4.23 10.46
N GLN A 297 -32.65 -5.40 9.99
CA GLN A 297 -32.06 -6.18 8.91
C GLN A 297 -31.80 -5.32 7.67
N LEU A 298 -30.59 -4.76 7.55
CA LEU A 298 -30.08 -4.35 6.27
C LEU A 298 -30.07 -5.60 5.38
N SER A 299 -30.55 -5.50 4.16
CA SER A 299 -30.48 -6.63 3.22
C SER A 299 -29.02 -7.09 3.12
N SER A 300 -28.78 -8.39 3.09
CA SER A 300 -27.42 -8.97 3.14
C SER A 300 -26.48 -8.41 2.04
N SER A 301 -27.03 -7.97 0.91
CA SER A 301 -26.29 -7.34 -0.18
C SER A 301 -25.83 -5.91 0.15
N SER A 302 -26.65 -5.12 0.83
CA SER A 302 -26.33 -3.76 1.26
C SER A 302 -25.25 -3.77 2.35
N GLU A 303 -25.30 -4.72 3.26
CA GLU A 303 -24.28 -4.88 4.32
C GLU A 303 -22.90 -5.23 3.71
N THR A 304 -22.86 -6.14 2.75
CA THR A 304 -21.61 -6.51 2.05
C THR A 304 -21.00 -5.32 1.33
N ASP A 305 -21.82 -4.48 0.67
CA ASP A 305 -21.34 -3.25 0.02
C ASP A 305 -20.68 -2.30 1.04
N LEU A 306 -21.35 -2.04 2.17
CA LEU A 306 -20.80 -1.16 3.21
C LEU A 306 -19.48 -1.69 3.80
N TYR A 307 -19.36 -3.00 4.03
CA TYR A 307 -18.08 -3.59 4.48
C TYR A 307 -16.99 -3.52 3.43
N LEU A 308 -17.28 -3.66 2.15
CA LEU A 308 -16.30 -3.47 1.07
C LEU A 308 -15.87 -2.00 0.96
N VAL A 309 -16.80 -1.04 1.12
CA VAL A 309 -16.46 0.38 1.15
C VAL A 309 -15.63 0.70 2.39
N PHE A 310 -15.93 0.10 3.53
CA PHE A 310 -15.10 0.23 4.74
C PHE A 310 -13.71 -0.42 4.56
N PHE A 311 -13.62 -1.54 3.85
CA PHE A 311 -12.34 -2.14 3.48
C PHE A 311 -11.51 -1.21 2.59
N LEU A 312 -12.15 -0.56 1.59
CA LEU A 312 -11.51 0.49 0.79
C LEU A 312 -10.99 1.64 1.66
N PHE A 313 -11.79 2.05 2.65
CA PHE A 313 -11.42 3.11 3.59
C PHE A 313 -10.16 2.75 4.39
N LEU A 314 -10.12 1.56 4.98
CA LEU A 314 -8.96 1.10 5.75
C LEU A 314 -7.71 0.95 4.88
N ALA A 315 -7.85 0.44 3.65
CA ALA A 315 -6.74 0.35 2.69
C ALA A 315 -6.22 1.73 2.29
N LEU A 316 -7.11 2.72 2.16
CA LEU A 316 -6.74 4.10 1.87
C LEU A 316 -5.94 4.73 3.03
N LEU A 317 -6.37 4.52 4.27
CA LEU A 317 -5.66 5.03 5.45
C LEU A 317 -4.23 4.44 5.55
N GLN A 318 -4.03 3.20 5.09
CA GLN A 318 -2.70 2.59 5.00
C GLN A 318 -1.79 3.22 3.93
N CYS A 319 -2.35 3.93 2.97
CA CYS A 319 -1.57 4.74 2.03
C CYS A 319 -1.27 6.12 2.61
N LEU A 320 -2.18 6.70 3.39
CA LEU A 320 -2.06 8.05 3.93
C LEU A 320 -1.16 8.15 5.17
N PHE A 321 -1.29 7.21 6.11
CA PHE A 321 -0.74 7.36 7.45
C PHE A 321 0.74 7.02 7.62
N PRO A 322 1.33 6.05 6.93
CA PRO A 322 2.76 5.77 7.05
C PRO A 322 3.61 6.95 6.59
N GLN A 323 4.81 7.11 7.16
CA GLN A 323 5.79 8.10 6.69
C GLN A 323 6.16 7.87 5.23
N ILE A 324 6.21 6.59 4.82
CA ILE A 324 6.51 6.22 3.45
C ILE A 324 5.47 5.22 2.94
N ALA A 325 4.76 5.64 1.90
CA ALA A 325 3.85 4.81 1.15
C ALA A 325 4.17 4.98 -0.34
N ALA A 326 4.90 4.05 -0.91
CA ALA A 326 5.20 4.08 -2.33
C ALA A 326 3.92 3.87 -3.16
N GLU A 327 3.88 4.45 -4.37
CA GLU A 327 2.69 4.49 -5.22
C GLU A 327 2.12 3.12 -5.59
N TYR A 328 2.94 2.07 -5.63
CA TYR A 328 2.46 0.70 -5.84
C TYR A 328 1.48 0.21 -4.74
N ARG A 329 1.47 0.84 -3.55
CA ARG A 329 0.47 0.54 -2.51
C ARG A 329 -0.95 0.93 -2.93
N LEU A 330 -1.09 1.91 -3.82
CA LEU A 330 -2.39 2.26 -4.40
C LEU A 330 -3.01 1.09 -5.19
N ALA A 331 -2.22 0.10 -5.62
CA ALA A 331 -2.71 -1.10 -6.27
C ALA A 331 -3.73 -1.87 -5.42
N GLN A 332 -3.63 -1.80 -4.09
CA GLN A 332 -4.62 -2.41 -3.21
C GLN A 332 -5.99 -1.75 -3.34
N LEU A 333 -6.03 -0.42 -3.49
CA LEU A 333 -7.29 0.30 -3.76
C LEU A 333 -7.89 -0.15 -5.09
N VAL A 334 -7.07 -0.37 -6.14
CA VAL A 334 -7.51 -0.87 -7.44
C VAL A 334 -8.25 -2.20 -7.28
N VAL A 335 -7.67 -3.13 -6.53
CA VAL A 335 -8.24 -4.46 -6.29
C VAL A 335 -9.58 -4.36 -5.55
N ILE A 336 -9.67 -3.52 -4.50
CA ILE A 336 -10.91 -3.36 -3.74
C ILE A 336 -11.98 -2.68 -4.59
N VAL A 337 -11.63 -1.72 -5.44
CA VAL A 337 -12.56 -1.10 -6.38
C VAL A 337 -13.06 -2.13 -7.41
N ALA A 338 -12.23 -3.09 -7.85
CA ALA A 338 -12.67 -4.19 -8.68
C ALA A 338 -13.72 -5.08 -7.98
N LEU A 339 -13.57 -5.31 -6.68
CA LEU A 339 -14.54 -6.02 -5.85
C LEU A 339 -15.85 -5.22 -5.70
N LEU A 340 -15.78 -3.91 -5.43
CA LEU A 340 -16.94 -3.02 -5.40
C LEU A 340 -17.68 -3.00 -6.75
N TYR A 341 -16.93 -2.98 -7.85
CA TYR A 341 -17.52 -3.10 -9.18
C TYR A 341 -18.28 -4.41 -9.36
N SER A 342 -17.77 -5.52 -8.83
CA SER A 342 -18.39 -6.85 -8.95
C SER A 342 -19.73 -6.96 -8.23
N VAL A 343 -19.92 -6.24 -7.13
CA VAL A 343 -21.17 -6.18 -6.36
C VAL A 343 -22.08 -5.02 -6.78
N ARG A 344 -21.70 -4.28 -7.83
CA ARG A 344 -22.43 -3.08 -8.29
C ARG A 344 -22.67 -2.08 -7.17
N SER A 345 -21.58 -1.74 -6.47
CA SER A 345 -21.63 -0.83 -5.34
C SER A 345 -22.19 0.53 -5.71
N ARG A 346 -23.16 1.01 -4.92
CA ARG A 346 -23.72 2.36 -5.06
C ARG A 346 -22.67 3.46 -4.86
N PHE A 347 -21.62 3.18 -4.11
CA PHE A 347 -20.49 4.10 -3.96
C PHE A 347 -19.85 4.46 -5.31
N LEU A 348 -19.78 3.49 -6.24
CA LEU A 348 -19.22 3.68 -7.59
C LEU A 348 -20.21 4.29 -8.58
N GLU A 349 -21.50 4.38 -8.28
CA GLU A 349 -22.49 5.07 -9.12
C GLU A 349 -22.29 6.60 -9.08
N ASN A 350 -21.67 7.12 -8.04
CA ASN A 350 -21.37 8.54 -7.92
C ASN A 350 -20.21 8.92 -8.85
N ARG A 351 -20.48 9.76 -9.85
CA ARG A 351 -19.50 10.21 -10.86
C ARG A 351 -18.27 10.87 -10.25
N PHE A 352 -18.45 11.65 -9.17
CA PHE A 352 -17.32 12.31 -8.51
C PHE A 352 -16.37 11.28 -7.88
N ASN A 353 -16.89 10.24 -7.22
CA ASN A 353 -16.08 9.16 -6.67
C ASN A 353 -15.30 8.44 -7.78
N LEU A 354 -15.93 8.18 -8.93
CA LEU A 354 -15.26 7.57 -10.08
C LEU A 354 -14.14 8.47 -10.63
N ILE A 355 -14.38 9.78 -10.73
CA ILE A 355 -13.35 10.72 -11.18
C ILE A 355 -12.16 10.70 -10.24
N VAL A 356 -12.38 10.80 -8.91
CA VAL A 356 -11.28 10.78 -7.93
C VAL A 356 -10.50 9.47 -7.99
N LEU A 357 -11.18 8.32 -8.03
CA LEU A 357 -10.52 7.02 -8.17
C LEU A 357 -9.73 6.90 -9.47
N THR A 358 -10.29 7.38 -10.58
CA THR A 358 -9.59 7.39 -11.88
C THR A 358 -8.31 8.23 -11.80
N LEU A 359 -8.38 9.43 -11.23
CA LEU A 359 -7.21 10.29 -11.03
C LEU A 359 -6.15 9.66 -10.12
N ILE A 360 -6.57 8.90 -9.09
CA ILE A 360 -5.64 8.16 -8.23
C ILE A 360 -4.92 7.06 -9.04
N PHE A 361 -5.62 6.38 -9.95
CA PHE A 361 -5.09 5.24 -10.70
C PHE A 361 -4.32 5.61 -11.96
N LEU A 362 -4.45 6.86 -12.42
CA LEU A 362 -3.68 7.34 -13.56
C LEU A 362 -2.20 7.53 -13.21
N PRO A 363 -1.30 7.29 -14.17
CA PRO A 363 0.12 7.58 -14.00
C PRO A 363 0.35 9.09 -13.86
N LYS A 364 1.13 9.49 -12.87
CA LYS A 364 1.39 10.89 -12.51
C LYS A 364 2.89 11.21 -12.37
N HIS A 365 3.76 10.32 -12.83
CA HIS A 365 5.22 10.47 -12.66
C HIS A 365 5.92 11.34 -13.71
N PHE A 366 5.20 11.77 -14.73
CA PHE A 366 5.78 12.48 -15.88
C PHE A 366 6.16 13.93 -15.59
N LEU A 367 5.71 14.50 -14.49
CA LEU A 367 6.14 15.81 -14.04
C LEU A 367 6.98 15.68 -12.78
N VAL A 368 8.19 16.19 -12.88
CA VAL A 368 9.19 16.19 -11.83
C VAL A 368 9.44 17.62 -11.41
N ILE A 369 9.37 17.87 -10.12
CA ILE A 369 9.75 19.15 -9.54
C ILE A 369 11.09 18.95 -8.83
N SER A 370 12.11 19.66 -9.28
CA SER A 370 13.41 19.71 -8.62
C SER A 370 13.40 20.85 -7.60
N PHE A 371 13.75 20.54 -6.36
CA PHE A 371 13.93 21.56 -5.34
C PHE A 371 15.39 22.04 -5.30
N PRO A 372 15.66 23.33 -5.08
CA PRO A 372 17.01 23.87 -5.09
C PRO A 372 17.91 23.37 -3.95
N ALA A 373 17.38 22.69 -2.98
CA ALA A 373 18.11 22.21 -1.81
C ALA A 373 19.02 21.02 -2.14
N GLY A 374 20.08 21.25 -2.86
CA GLY A 374 21.40 20.58 -2.90
C GLY A 374 21.56 19.07 -2.98
N VAL A 375 20.58 18.26 -2.73
CA VAL A 375 20.69 16.81 -2.70
C VAL A 375 19.47 16.22 -3.41
N GLY A 376 19.55 16.01 -4.73
CA GLY A 376 18.67 15.09 -5.47
C GLY A 376 17.16 15.15 -5.16
N ASN A 377 16.66 16.26 -4.67
CA ASN A 377 15.31 16.45 -4.17
C ASN A 377 14.32 16.55 -5.32
N ILE A 378 14.12 15.41 -5.96
CA ILE A 378 13.17 15.27 -7.05
C ILE A 378 11.87 14.76 -6.45
N VAL A 379 10.78 15.50 -6.64
CA VAL A 379 9.43 15.10 -6.24
C VAL A 379 8.59 14.94 -7.48
N THR A 380 7.85 13.85 -7.57
CA THR A 380 6.90 13.67 -8.66
C THR A 380 5.58 14.39 -8.34
N ILE A 381 4.82 14.77 -9.36
CA ILE A 381 3.45 15.26 -9.16
C ILE A 381 2.59 14.24 -8.43
N SER A 382 2.87 12.96 -8.57
CA SER A 382 2.18 11.91 -7.83
C SER A 382 2.30 12.09 -6.32
N SER A 383 3.50 12.44 -5.83
CA SER A 383 3.73 12.66 -4.39
C SER A 383 2.97 13.87 -3.83
N LEU A 384 2.65 14.84 -4.66
CA LEU A 384 1.89 16.03 -4.24
C LEU A 384 0.38 15.85 -4.39
N VAL A 385 -0.05 15.29 -5.52
CA VAL A 385 -1.48 15.19 -5.88
C VAL A 385 -2.15 13.98 -5.25
N SER A 386 -1.45 12.84 -5.17
CA SER A 386 -2.07 11.62 -4.64
C SER A 386 -2.51 11.74 -3.18
N PRO A 387 -1.75 12.30 -2.23
CA PRO A 387 -2.23 12.48 -0.86
C PRO A 387 -3.50 13.34 -0.78
N VAL A 388 -3.59 14.40 -1.59
CA VAL A 388 -4.78 15.27 -1.64
C VAL A 388 -5.99 14.48 -2.15
N LEU A 389 -5.83 13.73 -3.24
CA LEU A 389 -6.91 12.89 -3.77
C LEU A 389 -7.33 11.80 -2.78
N LEU A 390 -6.38 11.21 -2.05
CA LEU A 390 -6.67 10.23 -1.01
C LEU A 390 -7.44 10.85 0.16
N ILE A 391 -7.10 12.07 0.59
CA ILE A 391 -7.85 12.80 1.61
C ILE A 391 -9.28 13.05 1.14
N VAL A 392 -9.46 13.57 -0.07
CA VAL A 392 -10.79 13.79 -0.66
C VAL A 392 -11.59 12.49 -0.68
N LEU A 393 -10.97 11.40 -1.12
CA LEU A 393 -11.62 10.08 -1.16
C LEU A 393 -11.96 9.58 0.26
N ALA A 394 -11.10 9.81 1.25
CA ALA A 394 -11.37 9.45 2.65
C ALA A 394 -12.65 10.12 3.18
N PHE A 395 -12.80 11.44 2.97
CA PHE A 395 -14.00 12.15 3.36
C PHE A 395 -15.24 11.68 2.59
N ARG A 396 -15.11 11.36 1.30
CA ARG A 396 -16.21 10.81 0.49
C ARG A 396 -16.68 9.46 1.00
N ILE A 397 -15.74 8.57 1.33
CA ILE A 397 -16.05 7.25 1.89
C ILE A 397 -16.70 7.42 3.27
N HIS A 398 -16.12 8.26 4.13
CA HIS A 398 -16.67 8.54 5.46
C HIS A 398 -18.11 9.05 5.37
N SER A 399 -18.37 10.04 4.50
CA SER A 399 -19.71 10.57 4.25
C SER A 399 -20.67 9.49 3.75
N TYR A 400 -20.26 8.65 2.80
CA TYR A 400 -21.07 7.56 2.29
C TYR A 400 -21.44 6.54 3.39
N LEU A 401 -20.47 6.12 4.20
CA LEU A 401 -20.69 5.18 5.31
C LEU A 401 -21.60 5.77 6.38
N SER A 402 -21.46 7.06 6.68
CA SER A 402 -22.32 7.78 7.64
C SER A 402 -23.78 7.89 7.14
N HIS A 403 -23.98 8.31 5.89
CA HIS A 403 -25.32 8.45 5.30
C HIS A 403 -26.07 7.11 5.17
N ASN A 404 -25.35 6.01 5.01
CA ASN A 404 -25.95 4.68 4.92
C ASN A 404 -26.02 3.97 6.29
N GLY A 405 -25.90 4.70 7.39
CA GLY A 405 -26.06 4.16 8.74
C GLY A 405 -24.94 3.25 9.22
N PHE A 406 -23.81 3.16 8.49
CA PHE A 406 -22.69 2.33 8.92
C PHE A 406 -21.94 2.93 10.12
N PHE A 407 -21.81 4.26 10.15
CA PHE A 407 -21.23 5.02 11.26
C PHE A 407 -22.28 5.80 12.07
N ALA A 408 -23.51 5.85 11.60
CA ALA A 408 -24.56 6.59 12.30
C ALA A 408 -24.91 5.93 13.64
N PRO A 409 -25.32 6.74 14.64
CA PRO A 409 -25.87 6.25 15.90
C PRO A 409 -27.18 5.53 15.74
#